data_bb88c9b6d1110899cf42561897d450a0
#
_entry.id   bb88c9b6d1110899cf42561897d450a0
#
_cell.length_a   1.000
_cell.length_b   1.000
_cell.length_c   1.000
_cell.angle_alpha   90.00
_cell.angle_beta   90.00
_cell.angle_gamma   90.00
#
_symmetry.space_group_name_H-M   'P 1'
#
loop_
_entity.id
_entity.type
_entity.pdbx_description
1 polymer ?
#
loop_
_entity_poly.entity_id
_entity_poly.type
_entity_poly.pdbx_seq_one_letter_code
_entity_poly.pdbx_strand_id
1 'polypeptide(L)'
;MRRFKGVLLLAALWISSGIQANEIRAAIEAQLQAGKPDAAWSLAQQHLDERAGEPEFDFVAGLSALEAGHPQHAAMILERVLLVQPNHHRARLELARAYFLLGDYAAARLEFQAVQAVGPPPNVRTRVERFLAEIHRRESAARTRVTGYVELRPGWDSNVASATADGSIEIPAIGVVTLSDASRERSDRFLDKNAGLTVVRPLDKRRAVFADLAYRDRENVETQDFDTRSLG
;
A
#
# COMPACT_ATOMS: atom_id res chain seq x y z
N MET A 1 29.02 -67.39 -4.82
CA MET A 1 27.77 -66.84 -5.42
C MET A 1 26.83 -66.24 -4.37
N ARG A 2 27.28 -65.43 -3.39
CA ARG A 2 26.44 -64.90 -2.30
C ARG A 2 26.35 -63.36 -2.19
N ARG A 3 27.02 -62.61 -3.09
CA ARG A 3 27.08 -61.12 -3.01
C ARG A 3 26.16 -60.37 -3.96
N PHE A 4 25.44 -61.03 -4.89
CA PHE A 4 24.55 -60.39 -5.85
C PHE A 4 23.10 -60.20 -5.40
N LYS A 5 22.64 -60.90 -4.34
CA LYS A 5 21.24 -60.82 -3.88
C LYS A 5 20.94 -59.52 -3.13
N GLY A 6 21.95 -58.90 -2.47
CA GLY A 6 21.75 -57.65 -1.69
C GLY A 6 21.58 -56.42 -2.54
N VAL A 7 22.26 -56.36 -3.70
CA VAL A 7 22.20 -55.19 -4.61
C VAL A 7 20.84 -55.09 -5.31
N LEU A 8 20.26 -56.25 -5.69
CA LEU A 8 18.94 -56.28 -6.32
C LEU A 8 17.78 -55.89 -5.35
N LEU A 9 17.91 -56.19 -4.07
CA LEU A 9 16.91 -55.79 -3.05
C LEU A 9 16.95 -54.29 -2.76
N LEU A 10 18.13 -53.66 -2.71
CA LEU A 10 18.28 -52.23 -2.56
C LEU A 10 17.76 -51.47 -3.78
N ALA A 11 18.05 -51.95 -5.00
CA ALA A 11 17.53 -51.33 -6.23
C ALA A 11 16.00 -51.40 -6.31
N ALA A 12 15.36 -52.52 -5.89
CA ALA A 12 13.92 -52.65 -5.86
C ALA A 12 13.22 -51.69 -4.85
N LEU A 13 13.86 -51.44 -3.70
CA LEU A 13 13.38 -50.46 -2.71
C LEU A 13 13.41 -49.01 -3.25
N TRP A 14 14.46 -48.65 -4.00
CA TRP A 14 14.56 -47.35 -4.63
C TRP A 14 13.55 -47.11 -5.77
N ILE A 15 13.24 -48.14 -6.52
CA ILE A 15 12.26 -48.09 -7.61
C ILE A 15 10.84 -47.96 -7.04
N SER A 16 10.53 -48.65 -5.96
CA SER A 16 9.18 -48.58 -5.34
C SER A 16 8.91 -47.23 -4.70
N SER A 17 9.91 -46.60 -4.06
CA SER A 17 9.75 -45.25 -3.46
C SER A 17 9.56 -44.16 -4.53
N GLY A 18 10.23 -44.23 -5.65
CA GLY A 18 10.06 -43.29 -6.77
C GLY A 18 8.70 -43.40 -7.45
N ILE A 19 8.13 -44.59 -7.58
CA ILE A 19 6.79 -44.82 -8.14
C ILE A 19 5.73 -44.22 -7.18
N GLN A 20 5.82 -44.52 -5.89
CA GLN A 20 4.93 -44.01 -4.87
C GLN A 20 4.97 -42.46 -4.75
N ALA A 21 6.14 -41.87 -4.97
CA ALA A 21 6.34 -40.40 -5.03
C ALA A 21 5.49 -39.73 -6.12
N ASN A 22 5.53 -40.33 -7.29
CA ASN A 22 4.81 -39.80 -8.44
C ASN A 22 3.29 -39.98 -8.32
N GLU A 23 2.84 -41.06 -7.69
CA GLU A 23 1.42 -41.34 -7.44
C GLU A 23 0.80 -40.31 -6.48
N ILE A 24 1.46 -40.00 -5.38
CA ILE A 24 0.97 -39.02 -4.39
C ILE A 24 0.90 -37.63 -5.04
N ARG A 25 1.93 -37.21 -5.74
CA ARG A 25 1.92 -35.92 -6.47
C ARG A 25 0.76 -35.87 -7.47
N ALA A 26 0.61 -36.89 -8.28
CA ALA A 26 -0.48 -36.99 -9.26
C ALA A 26 -1.86 -36.94 -8.59
N ALA A 27 -2.01 -37.58 -7.43
CA ALA A 27 -3.26 -37.56 -6.67
C ALA A 27 -3.59 -36.14 -6.14
N ILE A 28 -2.58 -35.40 -5.64
CA ILE A 28 -2.75 -33.99 -5.21
C ILE A 28 -3.13 -33.11 -6.42
N GLU A 29 -2.43 -33.25 -7.54
CA GLU A 29 -2.74 -32.52 -8.78
C GLU A 29 -4.15 -32.82 -9.29
N ALA A 30 -4.60 -34.07 -9.21
CA ALA A 30 -5.95 -34.46 -9.59
C ALA A 30 -7.02 -33.79 -8.71
N GLN A 31 -6.79 -33.66 -7.40
CA GLN A 31 -7.71 -32.93 -6.51
C GLN A 31 -7.76 -31.45 -6.85
N LEU A 32 -6.61 -30.82 -7.15
CA LEU A 32 -6.55 -29.42 -7.59
C LEU A 32 -7.32 -29.21 -8.90
N GLN A 33 -7.13 -30.10 -9.90
CA GLN A 33 -7.85 -30.06 -11.17
C GLN A 33 -9.36 -30.27 -11.02
N ALA A 34 -9.76 -31.07 -10.02
CA ALA A 34 -11.16 -31.31 -9.67
C ALA A 34 -11.78 -30.13 -8.89
N GLY A 35 -11.03 -29.04 -8.64
CA GLY A 35 -11.50 -27.88 -7.88
C GLY A 35 -11.70 -28.17 -6.38
N LYS A 36 -10.93 -29.11 -5.82
CA LYS A 36 -11.01 -29.52 -4.41
C LYS A 36 -9.70 -29.19 -3.67
N PRO A 37 -9.36 -27.90 -3.49
CA PRO A 37 -8.09 -27.49 -2.91
C PRO A 37 -7.91 -27.95 -1.45
N ASP A 38 -8.97 -28.01 -0.64
CA ASP A 38 -8.89 -28.49 0.74
C ASP A 38 -8.50 -29.97 0.80
N ALA A 39 -9.06 -30.80 -0.11
CA ALA A 39 -8.71 -32.23 -0.20
C ALA A 39 -7.25 -32.38 -0.70
N ALA A 40 -6.82 -31.57 -1.65
CA ALA A 40 -5.45 -31.56 -2.13
C ALA A 40 -4.47 -31.19 -0.99
N TRP A 41 -4.78 -30.13 -0.24
CA TRP A 41 -3.95 -29.70 0.88
C TRP A 41 -3.92 -30.73 2.01
N SER A 42 -5.07 -31.31 2.39
CA SER A 42 -5.14 -32.39 3.39
C SER A 42 -4.29 -33.59 2.99
N LEU A 43 -4.32 -33.97 1.71
CA LEU A 43 -3.50 -35.07 1.21
C LEU A 43 -2.01 -34.71 1.24
N ALA A 44 -1.65 -33.48 0.84
CA ALA A 44 -0.26 -32.99 0.91
C ALA A 44 0.28 -33.00 2.35
N GLN A 45 -0.52 -32.54 3.33
CA GLN A 45 -0.14 -32.51 4.74
C GLN A 45 0.22 -33.89 5.29
N GLN A 46 -0.48 -34.94 4.90
CA GLN A 46 -0.21 -36.31 5.35
C GLN A 46 1.19 -36.81 4.95
N HIS A 47 1.78 -36.23 3.94
CA HIS A 47 3.06 -36.64 3.40
C HIS A 47 4.17 -35.57 3.55
N LEU A 48 3.90 -34.41 4.20
CA LEU A 48 4.88 -33.36 4.36
C LEU A 48 6.11 -33.82 5.15
N ASP A 49 5.94 -34.58 6.23
CA ASP A 49 7.06 -35.02 7.08
C ASP A 49 8.02 -35.97 6.35
N GLU A 50 7.47 -36.77 5.42
CA GLU A 50 8.25 -37.78 4.69
C GLU A 50 8.93 -37.22 3.43
N ARG A 51 8.33 -36.14 2.85
CA ARG A 51 8.68 -35.69 1.49
C ARG A 51 9.12 -34.22 1.42
N ALA A 52 9.21 -33.55 2.55
CA ALA A 52 9.69 -32.17 2.60
C ALA A 52 11.10 -32.06 2.00
N GLY A 53 11.30 -31.11 1.08
CA GLY A 53 12.55 -30.89 0.38
C GLY A 53 12.64 -31.58 -0.99
N GLU A 54 11.62 -32.37 -1.39
CA GLU A 54 11.47 -32.82 -2.76
C GLU A 54 10.80 -31.70 -3.60
N PRO A 55 11.49 -31.03 -4.52
CA PRO A 55 10.95 -29.81 -5.15
C PRO A 55 9.61 -30.00 -5.87
N GLU A 56 9.45 -31.13 -6.55
CA GLU A 56 8.21 -31.44 -7.28
C GLU A 56 7.02 -31.69 -6.35
N PHE A 57 7.26 -32.35 -5.21
CA PHE A 57 6.24 -32.54 -4.18
C PHE A 57 5.94 -31.21 -3.46
N ASP A 58 6.98 -30.49 -3.04
CA ASP A 58 6.83 -29.20 -2.37
C ASP A 58 6.09 -28.18 -3.23
N PHE A 59 6.31 -28.20 -4.55
CA PHE A 59 5.60 -27.29 -5.44
C PHE A 59 4.09 -27.55 -5.43
N VAL A 60 3.66 -28.81 -5.57
CA VAL A 60 2.21 -29.12 -5.55
C VAL A 60 1.59 -28.98 -4.17
N ALA A 61 2.35 -29.27 -3.11
CA ALA A 61 1.93 -29.04 -1.74
C ALA A 61 1.75 -27.54 -1.44
N GLY A 62 2.72 -26.70 -1.84
CA GLY A 62 2.62 -25.25 -1.72
C GLY A 62 1.48 -24.65 -2.52
N LEU A 63 1.26 -25.14 -3.75
CA LEU A 63 0.13 -24.74 -4.58
C LEU A 63 -1.20 -25.13 -3.93
N SER A 64 -1.32 -26.35 -3.40
CA SER A 64 -2.54 -26.82 -2.73
C SER A 64 -2.84 -26.00 -1.46
N ALA A 65 -1.82 -25.68 -0.66
CA ALA A 65 -1.96 -24.81 0.49
C ALA A 65 -2.46 -23.41 0.09
N LEU A 66 -1.92 -22.85 -1.00
CA LEU A 66 -2.31 -21.53 -1.49
C LEU A 66 -3.77 -21.50 -1.96
N GLU A 67 -4.17 -22.48 -2.75
CA GLU A 67 -5.55 -22.60 -3.27
C GLU A 67 -6.56 -22.94 -2.16
N ALA A 68 -6.15 -23.64 -1.10
CA ALA A 68 -6.94 -23.91 0.10
C ALA A 68 -7.00 -22.72 1.09
N GLY A 69 -6.38 -21.56 0.74
CA GLY A 69 -6.45 -20.36 1.59
C GLY A 69 -5.47 -20.36 2.77
N HIS A 70 -4.37 -21.11 2.68
CA HIS A 70 -3.30 -21.18 3.68
C HIS A 70 -1.99 -20.52 3.16
N PRO A 71 -1.97 -19.18 2.91
CA PRO A 71 -0.84 -18.53 2.28
C PRO A 71 0.45 -18.58 3.10
N GLN A 72 0.38 -18.70 4.45
CA GLN A 72 1.57 -18.86 5.30
C GLN A 72 2.30 -20.16 5.01
N HIS A 73 1.55 -21.28 4.96
CA HIS A 73 2.11 -22.59 4.65
C HIS A 73 2.62 -22.63 3.21
N ALA A 74 1.86 -22.04 2.29
CA ALA A 74 2.26 -21.94 0.89
C ALA A 74 3.60 -21.20 0.72
N ALA A 75 3.77 -20.05 1.37
CA ALA A 75 5.01 -19.29 1.30
C ALA A 75 6.20 -20.11 1.79
N MET A 76 6.10 -20.70 2.99
CA MET A 76 7.17 -21.50 3.58
C MET A 76 7.57 -22.70 2.70
N ILE A 77 6.59 -23.39 2.10
CA ILE A 77 6.85 -24.56 1.26
C ILE A 77 7.45 -24.13 -0.08
N LEU A 78 6.92 -23.05 -0.69
CA LEU A 78 7.41 -22.57 -1.99
C LEU A 78 8.80 -21.91 -1.89
N GLU A 79 9.14 -21.29 -0.77
CA GLU A 79 10.50 -20.84 -0.46
C GLU A 79 11.48 -22.02 -0.48
N ARG A 80 11.09 -23.16 0.13
CA ARG A 80 11.92 -24.37 0.12
C ARG A 80 12.14 -24.90 -1.30
N VAL A 81 11.13 -24.85 -2.18
CA VAL A 81 11.31 -25.16 -3.62
C VAL A 81 12.40 -24.27 -4.23
N LEU A 82 12.35 -22.96 -3.97
CA LEU A 82 13.29 -22.03 -4.56
C LEU A 82 14.70 -22.11 -3.97
N LEU A 83 14.85 -22.62 -2.72
CA LEU A 83 16.17 -22.93 -2.15
C LEU A 83 16.87 -24.05 -2.92
N VAL A 84 16.13 -25.06 -3.39
CA VAL A 84 16.67 -26.20 -4.15
C VAL A 84 16.73 -25.89 -5.65
N GLN A 85 15.70 -25.22 -6.16
CA GLN A 85 15.55 -24.88 -7.57
C GLN A 85 15.30 -23.36 -7.76
N PRO A 86 16.34 -22.51 -7.70
CA PRO A 86 16.17 -21.04 -7.79
C PRO A 86 15.48 -20.55 -9.08
N ASN A 87 15.57 -21.34 -10.16
CA ASN A 87 14.97 -21.04 -11.47
C ASN A 87 13.57 -21.62 -11.67
N HIS A 88 12.92 -22.11 -10.61
CA HIS A 88 11.55 -22.63 -10.68
C HIS A 88 10.53 -21.49 -10.78
N HIS A 89 10.37 -20.90 -11.99
CA HIS A 89 9.57 -19.68 -12.22
C HIS A 89 8.10 -19.82 -11.83
N ARG A 90 7.52 -21.04 -11.93
CA ARG A 90 6.14 -21.27 -11.47
C ARG A 90 6.02 -21.19 -9.94
N ALA A 91 6.96 -21.80 -9.20
CA ALA A 91 6.99 -21.68 -7.74
C ALA A 91 7.18 -20.23 -7.29
N ARG A 92 8.03 -19.47 -7.97
CA ARG A 92 8.23 -18.03 -7.72
C ARG A 92 6.97 -17.22 -7.94
N LEU A 93 6.20 -17.51 -8.98
CA LEU A 93 4.92 -16.86 -9.23
C LEU A 93 3.90 -17.13 -8.10
N GLU A 94 3.81 -18.38 -7.65
CA GLU A 94 2.88 -18.76 -6.59
C GLU A 94 3.34 -18.24 -5.21
N LEU A 95 4.66 -18.16 -4.97
CA LEU A 95 5.23 -17.51 -3.79
C LEU A 95 4.88 -16.01 -3.75
N ALA A 96 5.01 -15.32 -4.89
CA ALA A 96 4.59 -13.92 -5.00
C ALA A 96 3.10 -13.74 -4.67
N ARG A 97 2.23 -14.67 -5.10
CA ARG A 97 0.81 -14.67 -4.74
C ARG A 97 0.61 -14.91 -3.24
N ALA A 98 1.36 -15.82 -2.63
CA ALA A 98 1.28 -16.10 -1.20
C ALA A 98 1.63 -14.84 -0.38
N TYR A 99 2.75 -14.17 -0.68
CA TYR A 99 3.11 -12.91 -0.03
C TYR A 99 2.08 -11.80 -0.24
N PHE A 100 1.50 -11.70 -1.46
CA PHE A 100 0.44 -10.74 -1.72
C PHE A 100 -0.79 -10.97 -0.82
N LEU A 101 -1.21 -12.22 -0.64
CA LEU A 101 -2.33 -12.59 0.23
C LEU A 101 -2.01 -12.35 1.72
N LEU A 102 -0.76 -12.50 2.12
CA LEU A 102 -0.26 -12.18 3.46
C LEU A 102 -0.19 -10.67 3.73
N GLY A 103 -0.29 -9.84 2.68
CA GLY A 103 -0.12 -8.38 2.78
C GLY A 103 1.34 -7.93 2.81
N ASP A 104 2.30 -8.85 2.64
CA ASP A 104 3.71 -8.49 2.42
C ASP A 104 3.92 -8.07 0.97
N TYR A 105 3.49 -6.82 0.69
CA TYR A 105 3.58 -6.26 -0.65
C TYR A 105 5.01 -6.02 -1.11
N ALA A 106 5.95 -5.84 -0.17
CA ALA A 106 7.35 -5.64 -0.51
C ALA A 106 7.96 -6.94 -1.06
N ALA A 107 7.80 -8.07 -0.35
CA ALA A 107 8.25 -9.38 -0.81
C ALA A 107 7.50 -9.81 -2.09
N ALA A 108 6.17 -9.66 -2.14
CA ALA A 108 5.37 -9.98 -3.32
C ALA A 108 5.88 -9.25 -4.57
N ARG A 109 6.18 -7.96 -4.47
CA ARG A 109 6.71 -7.17 -5.58
C ARG A 109 8.04 -7.69 -6.08
N LEU A 110 8.97 -8.00 -5.18
CA LEU A 110 10.28 -8.54 -5.55
C LEU A 110 10.14 -9.83 -6.37
N GLU A 111 9.30 -10.77 -5.90
CA GLU A 111 9.10 -12.04 -6.59
C GLU A 111 8.34 -11.87 -7.90
N PHE A 112 7.32 -11.00 -8.00
CA PHE A 112 6.64 -10.69 -9.26
C PHE A 112 7.59 -10.04 -10.29
N GLN A 113 8.48 -9.13 -9.86
CA GLN A 113 9.47 -8.51 -10.73
C GLN A 113 10.48 -9.54 -11.23
N ALA A 114 10.92 -10.48 -10.38
CA ALA A 114 11.78 -11.58 -10.79
C ALA A 114 11.12 -12.48 -11.83
N VAL A 115 9.81 -12.76 -11.71
CA VAL A 115 9.03 -13.47 -12.75
C VAL A 115 8.97 -12.66 -14.04
N GLN A 116 8.76 -11.35 -13.96
CA GLN A 116 8.68 -10.47 -15.13
C GLN A 116 10.01 -10.41 -15.90
N ALA A 117 11.12 -10.40 -15.18
CA ALA A 117 12.47 -10.28 -15.75
C ALA A 117 12.87 -11.44 -16.68
N VAL A 118 12.29 -12.62 -16.49
CA VAL A 118 12.57 -13.79 -17.34
C VAL A 118 11.72 -13.87 -18.62
N GLY A 119 10.91 -12.85 -18.89
CA GLY A 119 10.10 -12.78 -20.09
C GLY A 119 8.98 -13.83 -20.15
N PRO A 120 8.05 -13.89 -19.19
CA PRO A 120 7.03 -14.92 -19.14
C PRO A 120 6.05 -14.82 -20.32
N PRO A 121 5.29 -15.90 -20.61
CA PRO A 121 4.23 -15.88 -21.62
C PRO A 121 3.22 -14.74 -21.40
N PRO A 122 2.55 -14.23 -22.46
CA PRO A 122 1.70 -13.05 -22.39
C PRO A 122 0.60 -13.11 -21.30
N ASN A 123 -0.03 -14.26 -21.12
CA ASN A 123 -1.07 -14.49 -20.11
C ASN A 123 -0.52 -14.37 -18.68
N VAL A 124 0.69 -14.86 -18.43
CA VAL A 124 1.38 -14.74 -17.13
C VAL A 124 1.82 -13.30 -16.92
N ARG A 125 2.39 -12.66 -17.94
CA ARG A 125 2.82 -11.25 -17.89
C ARG A 125 1.67 -10.33 -17.48
N THR A 126 0.52 -10.43 -18.17
CA THR A 126 -0.66 -9.62 -17.87
C THR A 126 -1.14 -9.84 -16.42
N ARG A 127 -1.06 -11.07 -15.91
CA ARG A 127 -1.43 -11.36 -14.51
C ARG A 127 -0.46 -10.71 -13.52
N VAL A 128 0.84 -10.83 -13.78
CA VAL A 128 1.89 -10.19 -12.95
C VAL A 128 1.72 -8.68 -12.93
N GLU A 129 1.50 -8.04 -14.09
CA GLU A 129 1.28 -6.60 -14.19
C GLU A 129 0.07 -6.14 -13.37
N ARG A 130 -1.02 -6.91 -13.35
CA ARG A 130 -2.19 -6.61 -12.50
C ARG A 130 -1.86 -6.66 -11.01
N PHE A 131 -1.09 -7.66 -10.57
CA PHE A 131 -0.66 -7.74 -9.18
C PHE A 131 0.26 -6.57 -8.81
N LEU A 132 1.23 -6.23 -9.64
CA LEU A 132 2.12 -5.10 -9.41
C LEU A 132 1.37 -3.76 -9.35
N ALA A 133 0.38 -3.55 -10.22
CA ALA A 133 -0.48 -2.37 -10.19
C ALA A 133 -1.32 -2.31 -8.91
N GLU A 134 -1.86 -3.44 -8.45
CA GLU A 134 -2.61 -3.53 -7.19
C GLU A 134 -1.73 -3.24 -5.97
N ILE A 135 -0.51 -3.80 -5.94
CA ILE A 135 0.48 -3.51 -4.90
C ILE A 135 0.77 -2.01 -4.86
N HIS A 136 1.07 -1.40 -6.01
CA HIS A 136 1.33 0.04 -6.09
C HIS A 136 0.15 0.87 -5.58
N ARG A 137 -1.07 0.50 -5.93
CA ARG A 137 -2.28 1.19 -5.46
C ARG A 137 -2.44 1.11 -3.94
N ARG A 138 -2.20 -0.07 -3.34
CA ARG A 138 -2.31 -0.27 -1.89
C ARG A 138 -1.24 0.49 -1.12
N GLU A 139 0.00 0.44 -1.60
CA GLU A 139 1.11 1.20 -1.01
C GLU A 139 0.90 2.71 -1.12
N SER A 140 0.41 3.20 -2.27
CA SER A 140 0.11 4.61 -2.48
C SER A 140 -1.03 5.11 -1.60
N ALA A 141 -2.05 4.28 -1.38
CA ALA A 141 -3.15 4.59 -0.47
C ALA A 141 -2.71 4.68 1.00
N ALA A 142 -1.64 3.99 1.37
CA ALA A 142 -1.08 4.02 2.73
C ALA A 142 -0.07 5.16 2.96
N ARG A 143 0.31 5.92 1.90
CA ARG A 143 1.31 6.99 2.02
C ARG A 143 0.72 8.24 2.65
N THR A 144 1.54 8.91 3.46
CA THR A 144 1.25 10.26 3.92
C THR A 144 1.20 11.21 2.71
N ARG A 145 0.13 11.99 2.62
CA ARG A 145 -0.05 13.03 1.60
C ARG A 145 0.21 14.39 2.23
N VAL A 146 1.05 15.17 1.61
CA VAL A 146 1.32 16.55 1.98
C VAL A 146 0.85 17.45 0.84
N THR A 147 0.01 18.41 1.15
CA THR A 147 -0.52 19.39 0.20
C THR A 147 -0.28 20.78 0.75
N GLY A 148 0.21 21.70 -0.04
CA GLY A 148 0.40 23.08 0.35
C GLY A 148 -0.12 24.05 -0.71
N TYR A 149 -0.43 25.27 -0.29
CA TYR A 149 -0.79 26.37 -1.17
C TYR A 149 -0.15 27.66 -0.69
N VAL A 150 0.05 28.60 -1.62
CA VAL A 150 0.39 29.98 -1.37
C VAL A 150 -0.55 30.82 -2.23
N GLU A 151 -1.17 31.82 -1.63
CA GLU A 151 -2.08 32.73 -2.30
C GLU A 151 -1.67 34.16 -1.97
N LEU A 152 -1.59 35.00 -3.01
CA LEU A 152 -1.38 36.43 -2.91
C LEU A 152 -2.59 37.12 -3.51
N ARG A 153 -3.28 37.93 -2.72
CA ARG A 153 -4.47 38.63 -3.14
C ARG A 153 -4.35 40.12 -2.88
N PRO A 154 -4.05 40.92 -3.89
CA PRO A 154 -4.18 42.36 -3.78
C PRO A 154 -5.64 42.76 -3.72
N GLY A 155 -5.94 43.76 -2.93
CA GLY A 155 -7.30 44.29 -2.79
C GLY A 155 -7.35 45.73 -2.39
N TRP A 156 -8.55 46.25 -2.35
CA TRP A 156 -8.84 47.60 -1.88
C TRP A 156 -10.01 47.54 -0.91
N ASP A 157 -9.87 48.22 0.22
CA ASP A 157 -10.88 48.32 1.26
C ASP A 157 -11.32 49.78 1.37
N SER A 158 -12.59 50.06 1.22
CA SER A 158 -13.15 51.39 1.29
C SER A 158 -13.27 51.94 2.69
N ASN A 159 -13.24 51.03 3.69
CA ASN A 159 -13.37 51.42 5.11
C ASN A 159 -12.57 50.47 6.01
N VAL A 160 -11.26 50.48 5.90
CA VAL A 160 -10.33 49.65 6.66
C VAL A 160 -10.47 49.82 8.16
N ALA A 161 -10.88 50.96 8.62
CA ALA A 161 -11.10 51.29 10.04
C ALA A 161 -12.47 50.81 10.56
N SER A 162 -13.36 50.31 9.69
CA SER A 162 -14.77 50.01 10.02
C SER A 162 -15.48 51.17 10.78
N ALA A 163 -15.12 52.39 10.39
CA ALA A 163 -15.54 53.63 11.03
C ALA A 163 -16.73 54.27 10.29
N THR A 164 -17.33 55.30 10.88
CA THR A 164 -18.42 56.03 10.25
C THR A 164 -17.86 57.01 9.17
N ALA A 165 -18.64 57.17 8.08
CA ALA A 165 -18.37 58.23 7.09
C ALA A 165 -18.68 59.64 7.62
N ASP A 166 -19.54 59.73 8.62
CA ASP A 166 -19.97 60.99 9.20
C ASP A 166 -18.86 61.60 10.07
N GLY A 167 -18.63 62.87 9.91
CA GLY A 167 -17.63 63.62 10.69
C GLY A 167 -18.02 63.90 12.15
N SER A 168 -19.24 63.52 12.55
CA SER A 168 -19.75 63.71 13.91
C SER A 168 -20.78 62.63 14.25
N ILE A 169 -20.87 62.28 15.52
CA ILE A 169 -21.88 61.38 16.07
C ILE A 169 -22.62 62.08 17.17
N GLU A 170 -23.93 61.87 17.24
CA GLU A 170 -24.78 62.37 18.35
C GLU A 170 -24.87 61.33 19.45
N ILE A 171 -24.35 61.66 20.62
CA ILE A 171 -24.38 60.79 21.78
C ILE A 171 -25.46 61.32 22.72
N PRO A 172 -26.51 60.51 23.01
CA PRO A 172 -27.53 60.92 23.99
C PRO A 172 -26.88 61.33 25.31
N ALA A 173 -27.30 62.48 25.87
CA ALA A 173 -26.79 63.10 27.08
C ALA A 173 -25.44 63.84 27.01
N ILE A 174 -24.67 63.72 25.89
CA ILE A 174 -23.39 64.42 25.70
C ILE A 174 -23.51 65.45 24.58
N GLY A 175 -24.38 65.19 23.60
CA GLY A 175 -24.55 66.01 22.40
C GLY A 175 -23.71 65.56 21.20
N VAL A 176 -23.51 66.47 20.25
CA VAL A 176 -22.73 66.19 19.02
C VAL A 176 -21.26 66.21 19.32
N VAL A 177 -20.61 65.08 19.06
CA VAL A 177 -19.14 64.90 19.18
C VAL A 177 -18.53 64.87 17.78
N THR A 178 -17.59 65.77 17.50
CA THR A 178 -16.84 65.73 16.25
C THR A 178 -15.76 64.66 16.33
N LEU A 179 -15.70 63.81 15.31
CA LEU A 179 -14.74 62.75 15.22
C LEU A 179 -13.41 63.28 14.64
N SER A 180 -12.30 62.78 15.17
CA SER A 180 -10.98 62.99 14.57
C SER A 180 -10.86 62.27 13.23
N ASP A 181 -9.95 62.69 12.36
CA ASP A 181 -9.70 62.06 11.07
C ASP A 181 -9.30 60.60 11.22
N ALA A 182 -8.65 60.23 12.34
CA ALA A 182 -8.31 58.84 12.64
C ALA A 182 -9.53 57.94 12.97
N SER A 183 -10.66 58.59 13.33
CA SER A 183 -11.92 57.90 13.72
C SER A 183 -12.97 57.92 12.59
N ARG A 184 -12.57 58.31 11.38
CA ARG A 184 -13.42 58.34 10.18
C ARG A 184 -13.12 57.18 9.25
N GLU A 185 -14.02 56.99 8.31
CA GLU A 185 -13.83 56.06 7.21
C GLU A 185 -12.55 56.38 6.46
N ARG A 186 -11.71 55.34 6.25
CA ARG A 186 -10.43 55.45 5.52
C ARG A 186 -10.36 54.29 4.57
N SER A 187 -10.06 54.61 3.31
CA SER A 187 -9.81 53.60 2.29
C SER A 187 -8.32 53.32 2.17
N ASP A 188 -8.01 52.06 1.91
CA ASP A 188 -6.62 51.65 1.70
C ASP A 188 -6.54 50.48 0.73
N ARG A 189 -5.37 50.27 0.18
CA ARG A 189 -5.01 49.06 -0.59
C ARG A 189 -4.33 48.08 0.37
N PHE A 190 -4.58 46.81 0.16
CA PHE A 190 -3.96 45.78 0.96
C PHE A 190 -3.42 44.63 0.10
N LEU A 191 -2.52 43.86 0.68
CA LEU A 191 -2.06 42.60 0.16
C LEU A 191 -2.30 41.51 1.20
N ASP A 192 -3.26 40.59 0.89
CA ASP A 192 -3.43 39.36 1.65
C ASP A 192 -2.40 38.33 1.17
N LYS A 193 -1.65 37.78 2.11
CA LYS A 193 -0.67 36.71 1.91
C LYS A 193 -1.15 35.50 2.72
N ASN A 194 -1.59 34.46 2.03
CA ASN A 194 -2.07 33.25 2.66
C ASN A 194 -1.16 32.09 2.26
N ALA A 195 -0.79 31.27 3.22
CA ALA A 195 -0.10 30.01 2.97
C ALA A 195 -0.69 28.92 3.87
N GLY A 196 -0.80 27.71 3.34
CA GLY A 196 -1.28 26.59 4.11
C GLY A 196 -0.58 25.30 3.77
N LEU A 197 -0.50 24.42 4.74
CA LEU A 197 0.07 23.08 4.63
C LEU A 197 -0.89 22.09 5.31
N THR A 198 -1.35 21.11 4.55
CA THR A 198 -2.17 20.02 5.05
C THR A 198 -1.40 18.71 4.94
N VAL A 199 -1.29 17.99 6.04
CA VAL A 199 -0.69 16.65 6.11
C VAL A 199 -1.79 15.66 6.44
N VAL A 200 -2.00 14.67 5.57
CA VAL A 200 -2.98 13.60 5.78
C VAL A 200 -2.25 12.27 5.81
N ARG A 201 -2.36 11.54 6.91
CA ARG A 201 -1.82 10.20 7.07
C ARG A 201 -2.94 9.18 7.26
N PRO A 202 -3.23 8.34 6.27
CA PRO A 202 -4.16 7.23 6.44
C PRO A 202 -3.60 6.22 7.47
N LEU A 203 -4.44 5.80 8.41
CA LEU A 203 -4.14 4.75 9.38
C LEU A 203 -4.66 3.40 8.90
N ASP A 204 -5.86 3.42 8.32
CA ASP A 204 -6.51 2.26 7.70
C ASP A 204 -7.53 2.71 6.63
N LYS A 205 -8.36 1.76 6.12
CA LYS A 205 -9.35 2.06 5.08
C LYS A 205 -10.44 3.07 5.49
N ARG A 206 -10.61 3.32 6.81
CA ARG A 206 -11.69 4.15 7.36
C ARG A 206 -11.19 5.32 8.20
N ARG A 207 -9.92 5.33 8.60
CA ARG A 207 -9.36 6.31 9.52
C ARG A 207 -8.12 6.96 8.94
N ALA A 208 -8.03 8.27 9.11
CA ALA A 208 -6.84 9.05 8.79
C ALA A 208 -6.61 10.08 9.90
N VAL A 209 -5.36 10.44 10.12
CA VAL A 209 -4.96 11.59 10.92
C VAL A 209 -4.61 12.71 9.96
N PHE A 210 -5.05 13.92 10.26
CA PHE A 210 -4.70 15.11 9.51
C PHE A 210 -4.16 16.18 10.45
N ALA A 211 -3.30 17.01 9.92
CA ALA A 211 -2.81 18.22 10.58
C ALA A 211 -2.77 19.33 9.53
N ASP A 212 -3.28 20.49 9.92
CA ASP A 212 -3.30 21.68 9.09
C ASP A 212 -2.51 22.77 9.78
N LEU A 213 -1.72 23.51 9.00
CA LEU A 213 -1.04 24.73 9.38
C LEU A 213 -1.44 25.82 8.40
N ALA A 214 -1.98 26.93 8.89
CA ALA A 214 -2.35 28.07 8.06
C ALA A 214 -1.69 29.35 8.57
N TYR A 215 -1.11 30.08 7.66
CA TYR A 215 -0.57 31.42 7.88
C TYR A 215 -1.37 32.40 7.06
N ARG A 216 -1.81 33.49 7.69
CA ARG A 216 -2.49 34.61 7.06
C ARG A 216 -1.84 35.90 7.51
N ASP A 217 -1.58 36.78 6.58
CA ASP A 217 -0.97 38.07 6.79
C ASP A 217 -1.62 39.07 5.85
N ARG A 218 -2.19 40.14 6.39
CA ARG A 218 -2.70 41.27 5.63
C ARG A 218 -1.85 42.48 5.94
N GLU A 219 -1.24 43.05 4.92
CA GLU A 219 -0.53 44.29 4.99
C GLU A 219 -1.30 45.39 4.24
N ASN A 220 -1.60 46.47 4.93
CA ASN A 220 -2.19 47.67 4.35
C ASN A 220 -1.09 48.64 3.94
N VAL A 221 -1.31 49.40 2.86
CA VAL A 221 -0.25 50.26 2.26
C VAL A 221 -0.04 51.53 3.08
N GLU A 222 -1.12 52.17 3.53
CA GLU A 222 -1.10 53.47 4.21
C GLU A 222 -1.46 53.38 5.69
N THR A 223 -2.29 52.38 6.06
CA THR A 223 -2.85 52.24 7.39
C THR A 223 -2.34 51.02 8.10
N GLN A 224 -1.03 50.97 8.40
CA GLN A 224 -0.35 49.81 9.01
C GLN A 224 -0.90 49.39 10.40
N ASP A 225 -1.61 50.29 11.08
CA ASP A 225 -2.25 49.98 12.35
C ASP A 225 -3.35 48.95 12.24
N PHE A 226 -3.83 48.65 11.03
CA PHE A 226 -4.84 47.62 10.72
C PHE A 226 -4.28 46.35 10.09
N ASP A 227 -2.95 46.22 10.08
CA ASP A 227 -2.32 44.96 9.63
C ASP A 227 -2.71 43.81 10.57
N THR A 228 -2.97 42.66 9.97
CA THR A 228 -3.37 41.48 10.75
C THR A 228 -2.48 40.30 10.38
N ARG A 229 -2.06 39.55 11.41
CA ARG A 229 -1.29 38.33 11.25
C ARG A 229 -1.86 37.24 12.13
N SER A 230 -2.06 36.05 11.55
CA SER A 230 -2.51 34.88 12.29
C SER A 230 -1.81 33.61 11.84
N LEU A 231 -1.58 32.72 12.79
CA LEU A 231 -1.10 31.35 12.58
C LEU A 231 -2.12 30.43 13.24
N GLY A 232 -2.62 29.47 12.48
CA GLY A 232 -3.62 28.50 12.96
C GLY A 232 -3.23 27.06 12.63
#